data_237305e0804d28b09503efd8640e7948
#
_entry.id   237305e0804d28b09503efd8640e7948
#
_cell.length_a   1.000
_cell.length_b   1.000
_cell.length_c   1.000
_cell.angle_alpha   90.00
_cell.angle_beta   90.00
_cell.angle_gamma   90.00
#
_symmetry.space_group_name_H-M   'P 1'
#
loop_
_entity.id
_entity.type
_entity.pdbx_description
1 polymer ?
#
loop_
_entity_poly.entity_id
_entity_poly.type
_entity_poly.pdbx_seq_one_letter_code
_entity_poly.pdbx_strand_id
1 'polypeptide(L)'
;MHPQIDFDHISSLYRTYADDLDRVREKQRKLLAPPTSMKAQLDDIEAEITYLLLRDTRPETVVEIGTFHGWSTIWILHALRDNGTGHLYSYDMVDHVVRNVPDHLSAGRWTFTQGDARENLEKIPDTADFLFIDAAHSARFARWYIQRLFPRMTAGIPVCVHDVFHGRRAMPFSEGAVVLRWLAERDNAYFTPSRAHAPEIHDRLKDVKRSLALGLPLRESSHNPMIFFNLQ
;
A
#
# COMPACT_ATOMS: atom_id res chain seq x y z
N MET A 1 5.81 6.06 -18.54
CA MET A 1 6.03 6.88 -17.30
C MET A 1 4.67 7.03 -16.65
N HIS A 2 4.53 6.63 -15.39
CA HIS A 2 3.28 6.79 -14.66
C HIS A 2 3.03 8.28 -14.34
N PRO A 3 1.76 8.72 -14.22
CA PRO A 3 1.46 10.09 -13.80
C PRO A 3 2.00 10.33 -12.40
N GLN A 4 2.21 11.61 -12.08
CA GLN A 4 2.57 12.01 -10.72
C GLN A 4 1.41 11.64 -9.77
N ILE A 5 1.75 11.06 -8.63
CA ILE A 5 0.77 10.73 -7.60
C ILE A 5 0.49 11.99 -6.79
N ASP A 6 -0.68 12.61 -7.04
CA ASP A 6 -1.16 13.80 -6.36
C ASP A 6 -2.66 13.73 -6.08
N PHE A 7 -3.23 14.78 -5.49
CA PHE A 7 -4.64 14.82 -5.13
C PHE A 7 -5.56 14.70 -6.35
N ASP A 8 -5.22 15.36 -7.46
CA ASP A 8 -6.08 15.38 -8.64
C ASP A 8 -6.09 14.03 -9.33
N HIS A 9 -4.93 13.39 -9.43
CA HIS A 9 -4.79 12.02 -9.92
C HIS A 9 -5.61 11.05 -9.03
N ILE A 10 -5.39 11.03 -7.72
CA ILE A 10 -6.12 10.14 -6.80
C ILE A 10 -7.63 10.40 -6.85
N SER A 11 -8.07 11.66 -6.88
CA SER A 11 -9.49 12.01 -6.98
C SER A 11 -10.11 11.51 -8.29
N SER A 12 -9.35 11.57 -9.39
CA SER A 12 -9.77 11.01 -10.69
C SER A 12 -9.95 9.49 -10.61
N LEU A 13 -9.02 8.80 -9.96
CA LEU A 13 -9.10 7.34 -9.78
C LEU A 13 -10.30 6.92 -8.93
N TYR A 14 -10.60 7.65 -7.85
CA TYR A 14 -11.83 7.41 -7.07
C TYR A 14 -13.09 7.49 -7.94
N ARG A 15 -13.20 8.49 -8.84
CA ARG A 15 -14.34 8.63 -9.75
C ARG A 15 -14.36 7.53 -10.80
N THR A 16 -13.20 7.20 -11.37
CA THR A 16 -13.10 6.19 -12.44
C THR A 16 -13.45 4.79 -11.95
N TYR A 17 -13.04 4.43 -10.74
CA TYR A 17 -13.20 3.08 -10.19
C TYR A 17 -14.20 3.00 -9.02
N ALA A 18 -15.13 3.97 -8.91
CA ALA A 18 -16.08 4.05 -7.78
C ALA A 18 -16.86 2.77 -7.57
N ASP A 19 -17.46 2.21 -8.64
CA ASP A 19 -18.26 0.99 -8.56
C ASP A 19 -17.44 -0.25 -8.24
N ASP A 20 -16.23 -0.34 -8.78
CA ASP A 20 -15.29 -1.44 -8.48
C ASP A 20 -14.86 -1.39 -7.01
N LEU A 21 -14.52 -0.19 -6.56
CA LEU A 21 -14.09 0.06 -5.20
C LEU A 21 -15.20 -0.25 -4.19
N ASP A 22 -16.45 0.15 -4.46
CA ASP A 22 -17.60 -0.16 -3.59
C ASP A 22 -17.79 -1.67 -3.43
N ARG A 23 -17.70 -2.42 -4.55
CA ARG A 23 -17.77 -3.89 -4.51
C ARG A 23 -16.64 -4.52 -3.68
N VAL A 24 -15.42 -3.99 -3.77
CA VAL A 24 -14.29 -4.49 -2.98
C VAL A 24 -14.47 -4.13 -1.51
N ARG A 25 -14.89 -2.93 -1.19
CA ARG A 25 -15.20 -2.49 0.18
C ARG A 25 -16.21 -3.42 0.84
N GLU A 26 -17.28 -3.79 0.13
CA GLU A 26 -18.28 -4.73 0.66
C GLU A 26 -17.68 -6.12 0.96
N LYS A 27 -16.76 -6.61 0.12
CA LYS A 27 -16.05 -7.88 0.39
C LYS A 27 -15.14 -7.77 1.60
N GLN A 28 -14.41 -6.66 1.72
CA GLN A 28 -13.55 -6.38 2.88
C GLN A 28 -14.36 -6.26 4.18
N ARG A 29 -15.55 -5.65 4.14
CA ARG A 29 -16.46 -5.58 5.29
C ARG A 29 -16.85 -6.97 5.78
N LYS A 30 -17.13 -7.90 4.87
CA LYS A 30 -17.45 -9.28 5.21
C LYS A 30 -16.30 -10.01 5.89
N LEU A 31 -15.05 -9.71 5.53
CA LEU A 31 -13.86 -10.28 6.18
C LEU A 31 -13.67 -9.79 7.62
N LEU A 32 -14.19 -8.60 7.96
CA LEU A 32 -14.15 -8.07 9.32
C LEU A 32 -15.33 -8.52 10.18
N ALA A 33 -16.33 -9.17 9.59
CA ALA A 33 -17.49 -9.67 10.34
C ALA A 33 -17.11 -10.87 11.22
N PRO A 34 -17.57 -10.93 12.48
CA PRO A 34 -17.33 -12.06 13.36
C PRO A 34 -17.97 -13.36 12.84
N PRO A 35 -17.33 -14.54 13.11
CA PRO A 35 -16.01 -14.70 13.71
C PRO A 35 -14.89 -14.44 12.68
N THR A 36 -13.90 -13.61 13.05
CA THR A 36 -12.78 -13.32 12.17
C THR A 36 -11.44 -13.33 12.91
N SER A 37 -10.39 -13.84 12.25
CA SER A 37 -8.99 -13.69 12.65
C SER A 37 -8.32 -12.47 12.02
N MET A 38 -8.99 -11.79 11.09
CA MET A 38 -8.46 -10.64 10.38
C MET A 38 -8.25 -9.46 11.33
N LYS A 39 -7.07 -8.83 11.23
CA LYS A 39 -6.76 -7.57 11.89
C LYS A 39 -6.40 -6.55 10.82
N ALA A 40 -7.32 -5.62 10.56
CA ALA A 40 -7.08 -4.54 9.63
C ALA A 40 -6.05 -3.57 10.21
N GLN A 41 -4.99 -3.25 9.47
CA GLN A 41 -3.94 -2.31 9.86
C GLN A 41 -4.06 -0.99 9.10
N LEU A 42 -4.22 -1.02 7.79
CA LEU A 42 -4.47 0.19 7.00
C LEU A 42 -5.87 0.73 7.28
N ASP A 43 -6.01 2.03 7.27
CA ASP A 43 -7.33 2.62 7.20
C ASP A 43 -7.89 2.61 5.77
N ASP A 44 -9.14 3.05 5.63
CA ASP A 44 -9.84 3.02 4.36
C ASP A 44 -9.11 3.76 3.27
N ILE A 45 -8.66 5.00 3.54
CA ILE A 45 -8.08 5.88 2.52
C ILE A 45 -6.76 5.29 2.01
N GLU A 46 -5.92 4.77 2.91
CA GLU A 46 -4.65 4.15 2.55
C GLU A 46 -4.83 2.89 1.71
N ALA A 47 -5.73 2.01 2.17
CA ALA A 47 -6.05 0.77 1.48
C ALA A 47 -6.70 1.01 0.11
N GLU A 48 -7.62 1.97 0.04
CA GLU A 48 -8.31 2.35 -1.20
C GLU A 48 -7.36 2.99 -2.21
N ILE A 49 -6.47 3.89 -1.79
CA ILE A 49 -5.47 4.48 -2.69
C ILE A 49 -4.53 3.41 -3.23
N THR A 50 -4.10 2.47 -2.39
CA THR A 50 -3.29 1.33 -2.85
C THR A 50 -4.01 0.51 -3.92
N TYR A 51 -5.30 0.17 -3.70
CA TYR A 51 -6.13 -0.50 -4.69
C TYR A 51 -6.26 0.31 -5.99
N LEU A 52 -6.56 1.62 -5.88
CA LEU A 52 -6.76 2.50 -7.03
C LEU A 52 -5.49 2.66 -7.88
N LEU A 53 -4.33 2.82 -7.27
CA LEU A 53 -3.05 2.88 -7.98
C LEU A 53 -2.74 1.56 -8.71
N LEU A 54 -3.03 0.42 -8.10
CA LEU A 54 -2.91 -0.90 -8.75
C LEU A 54 -3.88 -1.07 -9.92
N ARG A 55 -5.11 -0.52 -9.82
CA ARG A 55 -6.08 -0.54 -10.92
C ARG A 55 -5.64 0.32 -12.10
N ASP A 56 -5.04 1.47 -11.83
CA ASP A 56 -4.56 2.41 -12.83
C ASP A 56 -3.31 1.89 -13.54
N THR A 57 -2.31 1.46 -12.77
CA THR A 57 -1.01 1.03 -13.31
C THR A 57 -1.01 -0.37 -13.90
N ARG A 58 -1.97 -1.23 -13.49
CA ARG A 58 -2.11 -2.63 -13.97
C ARG A 58 -0.81 -3.42 -13.95
N PRO A 59 -0.11 -3.47 -12.79
CA PRO A 59 1.20 -4.09 -12.70
C PRO A 59 1.15 -5.60 -13.00
N GLU A 60 2.21 -6.12 -13.59
CA GLU A 60 2.40 -7.56 -13.79
C GLU A 60 3.08 -8.21 -12.58
N THR A 61 3.95 -7.47 -11.90
CA THR A 61 4.69 -7.96 -10.74
C THR A 61 4.59 -6.99 -9.58
N VAL A 62 3.88 -7.39 -8.52
CA VAL A 62 3.73 -6.62 -7.29
C VAL A 62 4.56 -7.24 -6.19
N VAL A 63 5.32 -6.43 -5.46
CA VAL A 63 6.06 -6.87 -4.27
C VAL A 63 5.46 -6.22 -3.04
N GLU A 64 5.16 -7.02 -2.02
CA GLU A 64 4.69 -6.61 -0.71
C GLU A 64 5.68 -7.08 0.36
N ILE A 65 6.17 -6.15 1.19
CA ILE A 65 7.02 -6.46 2.33
C ILE A 65 6.29 -6.07 3.61
N GLY A 66 5.95 -7.09 4.41
CA GLY A 66 5.05 -6.99 5.54
C GLY A 66 3.60 -7.28 5.15
N THR A 67 3.05 -8.35 5.69
CA THR A 67 1.69 -8.82 5.41
C THR A 67 0.84 -8.92 6.65
N PHE A 68 1.49 -9.19 7.79
CA PHE A 68 0.87 -9.46 9.08
C PHE A 68 -0.34 -10.41 8.97
N HIS A 69 -1.57 -9.92 9.13
CA HIS A 69 -2.79 -10.72 9.00
C HIS A 69 -3.38 -10.75 7.57
N GLY A 70 -2.77 -10.05 6.60
CA GLY A 70 -3.16 -10.06 5.18
C GLY A 70 -4.16 -9.00 4.77
N TRP A 71 -4.38 -7.95 5.58
CA TRP A 71 -5.32 -6.90 5.21
C TRP A 71 -4.92 -6.16 3.93
N SER A 72 -3.67 -5.71 3.83
CA SER A 72 -3.08 -5.12 2.62
C SER A 72 -3.04 -6.11 1.46
N THR A 73 -2.58 -7.34 1.74
CA THR A 73 -2.50 -8.44 0.78
C THR A 73 -3.82 -8.66 0.05
N ILE A 74 -4.95 -8.68 0.78
CA ILE A 74 -6.27 -8.91 0.19
C ILE A 74 -6.72 -7.72 -0.67
N TRP A 75 -6.44 -6.48 -0.28
CA TRP A 75 -6.69 -5.31 -1.12
C TRP A 75 -5.90 -5.37 -2.43
N ILE A 76 -4.62 -5.72 -2.37
CA ILE A 76 -3.75 -5.89 -3.54
C ILE A 76 -4.29 -7.00 -4.44
N LEU A 77 -4.60 -8.16 -3.90
CA LEU A 77 -5.14 -9.29 -4.66
C LEU A 77 -6.49 -8.98 -5.31
N HIS A 78 -7.34 -8.18 -4.67
CA HIS A 78 -8.57 -7.70 -5.30
C HIS A 78 -8.28 -6.83 -6.52
N ALA A 79 -7.31 -5.92 -6.43
CA ALA A 79 -6.92 -5.09 -7.57
C ALA A 79 -6.39 -5.93 -8.74
N LEU A 80 -5.50 -6.88 -8.47
CA LEU A 80 -4.94 -7.77 -9.50
C LEU A 80 -6.03 -8.65 -10.15
N ARG A 81 -6.96 -9.18 -9.34
CA ARG A 81 -8.11 -9.93 -9.87
C ARG A 81 -8.98 -9.05 -10.78
N ASP A 82 -9.29 -7.83 -10.36
CA ASP A 82 -10.14 -6.90 -11.10
C ASP A 82 -9.45 -6.37 -12.36
N ASN A 83 -8.12 -6.39 -12.39
CA ASN A 83 -7.30 -6.14 -13.57
C ASN A 83 -7.25 -7.34 -14.55
N GLY A 84 -7.50 -8.56 -14.05
CA GLY A 84 -7.35 -9.80 -14.81
C GLY A 84 -5.88 -10.19 -15.08
N THR A 85 -4.92 -9.49 -14.49
CA THR A 85 -3.46 -9.71 -14.65
C THR A 85 -2.73 -9.40 -13.36
N GLY A 86 -1.47 -9.79 -13.28
CA GLY A 86 -0.55 -9.48 -12.20
C GLY A 86 -0.39 -10.60 -11.18
N HIS A 87 0.81 -10.66 -10.61
CA HIS A 87 1.19 -11.60 -9.56
C HIS A 87 1.78 -10.85 -8.36
N LEU A 88 1.32 -11.21 -7.16
CA LEU A 88 1.80 -10.66 -5.90
C LEU A 88 2.84 -11.57 -5.26
N TYR A 89 4.00 -11.02 -4.92
CA TYR A 89 5.04 -11.65 -4.12
C TYR A 89 5.10 -10.97 -2.76
N SER A 90 4.70 -11.70 -1.71
CA SER A 90 4.64 -11.18 -0.35
C SER A 90 5.69 -11.80 0.55
N TYR A 91 6.30 -10.99 1.42
CA TYR A 91 7.36 -11.38 2.35
C TYR A 91 7.01 -10.94 3.76
N ASP A 92 7.06 -11.85 4.74
CA ASP A 92 6.86 -11.53 6.15
C ASP A 92 7.58 -12.55 7.06
N MET A 93 7.97 -12.10 8.26
CA MET A 93 8.52 -12.98 9.31
C MET A 93 7.50 -14.00 9.82
N VAL A 94 6.21 -13.65 9.79
CA VAL A 94 5.09 -14.46 10.26
C VAL A 94 4.19 -14.92 9.12
N ASP A 95 3.50 -16.03 9.29
CA ASP A 95 2.66 -16.67 8.28
C ASP A 95 1.15 -16.49 8.49
N HIS A 96 0.75 -15.54 9.33
CA HIS A 96 -0.67 -15.33 9.66
C HIS A 96 -1.53 -15.05 8.43
N VAL A 97 -0.96 -14.41 7.42
CA VAL A 97 -1.59 -14.09 6.13
C VAL A 97 -2.10 -15.34 5.41
N VAL A 98 -1.37 -16.45 5.48
CA VAL A 98 -1.69 -17.70 4.74
C VAL A 98 -3.07 -18.26 5.13
N ARG A 99 -3.47 -18.08 6.39
CA ARG A 99 -4.77 -18.57 6.89
C ARG A 99 -5.93 -17.63 6.59
N ASN A 100 -5.63 -16.36 6.28
CA ASN A 100 -6.64 -15.32 6.16
C ASN A 100 -6.96 -14.95 4.71
N VAL A 101 -6.02 -15.20 3.78
CA VAL A 101 -6.24 -14.90 2.36
C VAL A 101 -7.09 -16.02 1.74
N PRO A 102 -8.26 -15.69 1.16
CA PRO A 102 -9.13 -16.68 0.54
C PRO A 102 -8.48 -17.32 -0.69
N ASP A 103 -8.56 -18.67 -0.80
CA ASP A 103 -8.00 -19.42 -1.93
C ASP A 103 -8.45 -18.93 -3.30
N HIS A 104 -9.74 -18.60 -3.45
CA HIS A 104 -10.29 -18.10 -4.72
C HIS A 104 -9.71 -16.75 -5.15
N LEU A 105 -9.08 -16.01 -4.23
CA LEU A 105 -8.45 -14.74 -4.48
C LEU A 105 -6.96 -14.88 -4.77
N SER A 106 -6.29 -15.83 -4.11
CA SER A 106 -4.85 -16.08 -4.20
C SER A 106 -4.45 -17.02 -5.34
N ALA A 107 -5.35 -17.92 -5.76
CA ALA A 107 -5.04 -18.96 -6.72
C ALA A 107 -4.43 -18.42 -8.03
N GLY A 108 -3.18 -18.87 -8.32
CA GLY A 108 -2.46 -18.52 -9.53
C GLY A 108 -1.90 -17.09 -9.61
N ARG A 109 -2.04 -16.28 -8.51
CA ARG A 109 -1.60 -14.87 -8.52
C ARG A 109 -0.90 -14.41 -7.26
N TRP A 110 -0.56 -15.33 -6.35
CA TRP A 110 0.11 -15.00 -5.10
C TRP A 110 1.18 -16.00 -4.72
N THR A 111 2.33 -15.50 -4.32
CA THR A 111 3.42 -16.28 -3.74
C THR A 111 3.81 -15.63 -2.40
N PHE A 112 3.72 -16.40 -1.32
CA PHE A 112 4.17 -15.96 0.00
C PHE A 112 5.52 -16.60 0.35
N THR A 113 6.45 -15.78 0.84
CA THR A 113 7.75 -16.23 1.35
C THR A 113 7.88 -15.80 2.81
N GLN A 114 7.89 -16.80 3.71
CA GLN A 114 8.16 -16.54 5.12
C GLN A 114 9.63 -16.26 5.36
N GLY A 115 9.94 -15.26 6.16
CA GLY A 115 11.29 -14.88 6.60
C GLY A 115 11.61 -13.41 6.37
N ASP A 116 12.80 -13.04 6.80
CA ASP A 116 13.29 -11.67 6.62
C ASP A 116 13.50 -11.34 5.14
N ALA A 117 12.84 -10.29 4.65
CA ALA A 117 12.99 -9.84 3.26
C ALA A 117 14.46 -9.48 2.93
N ARG A 118 15.25 -9.08 3.92
CA ARG A 118 16.68 -8.77 3.75
C ARG A 118 17.52 -10.01 3.43
N GLU A 119 17.15 -11.16 3.99
CA GLU A 119 17.78 -12.45 3.76
C GLU A 119 17.24 -13.14 2.49
N ASN A 120 16.06 -12.72 2.05
CA ASN A 120 15.40 -13.23 0.85
C ASN A 120 15.48 -12.29 -0.36
N LEU A 121 16.40 -11.31 -0.36
CA LEU A 121 16.53 -10.30 -1.41
C LEU A 121 16.64 -10.90 -2.82
N GLU A 122 17.34 -12.01 -2.97
CA GLU A 122 17.51 -12.69 -4.27
C GLU A 122 16.25 -13.42 -4.75
N LYS A 123 15.24 -13.58 -3.89
CA LYS A 123 13.92 -14.11 -4.25
C LYS A 123 12.92 -13.00 -4.60
N ILE A 124 13.25 -11.76 -4.32
CA ILE A 124 12.42 -10.61 -4.68
C ILE A 124 12.61 -10.34 -6.17
N PRO A 125 11.54 -10.36 -6.98
CA PRO A 125 11.65 -10.05 -8.41
C PRO A 125 12.24 -8.66 -8.65
N ASP A 126 13.25 -8.57 -9.49
CA ASP A 126 13.84 -7.30 -9.95
C ASP A 126 13.00 -6.64 -11.06
N THR A 127 12.02 -7.35 -11.57
CA THR A 127 11.04 -6.85 -12.55
C THR A 127 9.79 -6.27 -11.89
N ALA A 128 9.81 -6.04 -10.55
CA ALA A 128 8.66 -5.47 -9.87
C ALA A 128 8.32 -4.09 -10.43
N ASP A 129 7.04 -3.89 -10.68
CA ASP A 129 6.46 -2.66 -11.22
C ASP A 129 5.45 -1.99 -10.28
N PHE A 130 5.34 -2.52 -9.05
CA PHE A 130 4.66 -1.90 -7.91
C PHE A 130 5.27 -2.41 -6.59
N LEU A 131 5.52 -1.52 -5.64
CA LEU A 131 6.13 -1.88 -4.36
C LEU A 131 5.30 -1.35 -3.18
N PHE A 132 4.94 -2.25 -2.24
CA PHE A 132 4.26 -1.94 -0.99
C PHE A 132 5.15 -2.36 0.19
N ILE A 133 5.41 -1.44 1.14
CA ILE A 133 6.29 -1.65 2.29
C ILE A 133 5.55 -1.28 3.58
N ASP A 134 5.33 -2.27 4.45
CA ASP A 134 4.73 -2.12 5.77
C ASP A 134 5.33 -3.17 6.74
N ALA A 135 6.57 -2.98 7.16
CA ALA A 135 7.30 -4.02 7.90
C ALA A 135 7.97 -3.53 9.20
N ALA A 136 9.28 -3.38 9.22
CA ALA A 136 10.03 -3.23 10.47
C ALA A 136 10.08 -1.79 11.06
N HIS A 137 9.52 -0.80 10.41
CA HIS A 137 9.35 0.61 10.81
C HIS A 137 10.61 1.28 11.40
N SER A 138 11.79 0.80 11.04
CA SER A 138 13.05 1.28 11.59
C SER A 138 13.93 1.99 10.56
N ALA A 139 14.72 2.96 10.99
CA ALA A 139 15.71 3.62 10.15
C ALA A 139 16.73 2.65 9.50
N ARG A 140 17.03 1.52 10.16
CA ARG A 140 17.89 0.48 9.60
C ARG A 140 17.24 -0.22 8.42
N PHE A 141 15.96 -0.53 8.53
CA PHE A 141 15.18 -1.15 7.47
C PHE A 141 14.98 -0.19 6.28
N ALA A 142 14.69 1.09 6.55
CA ALA A 142 14.61 2.10 5.51
C ALA A 142 15.90 2.23 4.70
N ARG A 143 17.07 2.29 5.37
CA ARG A 143 18.36 2.31 4.67
C ARG A 143 18.58 1.06 3.82
N TRP A 144 18.13 -0.11 4.29
CA TRP A 144 18.27 -1.33 3.53
C TRP A 144 17.46 -1.29 2.23
N TYR A 145 16.15 -0.98 2.27
CA TYR A 145 15.37 -0.97 1.04
C TYR A 145 15.79 0.16 0.09
N ILE A 146 16.19 1.32 0.60
CA ILE A 146 16.73 2.41 -0.23
C ILE A 146 18.05 2.00 -0.92
N GLN A 147 18.93 1.30 -0.23
CA GLN A 147 20.28 0.98 -0.73
C GLN A 147 20.35 -0.34 -1.50
N ARG A 148 19.46 -1.28 -1.22
CA ARG A 148 19.56 -2.65 -1.73
C ARG A 148 18.36 -3.08 -2.56
N LEU A 149 17.16 -2.62 -2.22
CA LEU A 149 15.94 -3.00 -2.93
C LEU A 149 15.60 -2.00 -4.07
N PHE A 150 15.52 -0.71 -3.78
CA PHE A 150 15.17 0.31 -4.78
C PHE A 150 16.06 0.29 -6.02
N PRO A 151 17.39 0.14 -5.92
CA PRO A 151 18.25 0.06 -7.12
C PRO A 151 18.00 -1.13 -8.03
N ARG A 152 17.26 -2.14 -7.57
CA ARG A 152 16.87 -3.32 -8.36
C ARG A 152 15.52 -3.13 -9.08
N MET A 153 14.75 -2.11 -8.67
CA MET A 153 13.41 -1.85 -9.22
C MET A 153 13.49 -0.99 -10.47
N THR A 154 12.48 -1.07 -11.29
CA THR A 154 12.33 -0.20 -12.46
C THR A 154 12.04 1.24 -12.01
N ALA A 155 12.71 2.22 -12.62
CA ALA A 155 12.41 3.63 -12.36
C ALA A 155 10.98 3.99 -12.80
N GLY A 156 10.32 4.85 -12.03
CA GLY A 156 8.97 5.33 -12.30
C GLY A 156 7.86 4.48 -11.70
N ILE A 157 8.15 3.34 -11.06
CA ILE A 157 7.10 2.52 -10.44
C ILE A 157 6.50 3.20 -9.21
N PRO A 158 5.20 2.97 -8.91
CA PRO A 158 4.59 3.40 -7.66
C PRO A 158 5.17 2.64 -6.48
N VAL A 159 5.46 3.38 -5.41
CA VAL A 159 5.92 2.86 -4.13
C VAL A 159 5.01 3.40 -3.03
N CYS A 160 4.54 2.49 -2.17
CA CYS A 160 3.76 2.77 -0.97
C CYS A 160 4.61 2.44 0.25
N VAL A 161 4.78 3.37 1.18
CA VAL A 161 5.49 3.12 2.44
C VAL A 161 4.58 3.52 3.60
N HIS A 162 4.29 2.56 4.48
CA HIS A 162 3.47 2.77 5.68
C HIS A 162 4.33 3.27 6.86
N ASP A 163 3.69 3.73 7.94
CA ASP A 163 4.29 4.20 9.20
C ASP A 163 5.36 5.31 9.07
N VAL A 164 5.23 6.16 8.04
CA VAL A 164 6.12 7.30 7.82
C VAL A 164 5.87 8.42 8.84
N PHE A 165 4.60 8.67 9.18
CA PHE A 165 4.21 9.75 10.09
C PHE A 165 3.61 9.20 11.40
N HIS A 166 4.24 9.51 12.53
CA HIS A 166 3.69 9.24 13.87
C HIS A 166 3.05 10.50 14.46
N GLY A 167 2.15 11.13 13.71
CA GLY A 167 1.55 12.43 13.99
C GLY A 167 1.88 13.43 12.88
N ARG A 168 2.14 14.71 13.23
CA ARG A 168 2.42 15.75 12.23
C ARG A 168 3.78 15.57 11.51
N ARG A 169 4.71 14.83 12.08
CA ARG A 169 6.08 14.67 11.58
C ARG A 169 6.52 13.23 11.75
N ALA A 170 7.49 12.82 10.94
CA ALA A 170 8.23 11.59 11.18
C ALA A 170 9.02 11.70 12.49
N MET A 171 9.08 10.60 13.25
CA MET A 171 9.91 10.53 14.46
C MET A 171 11.39 10.55 14.09
N PRO A 172 12.26 11.25 14.85
CA PRO A 172 13.69 11.16 14.68
C PRO A 172 14.16 9.69 14.71
N PHE A 173 15.10 9.34 13.83
CA PHE A 173 15.65 7.99 13.70
C PHE A 173 14.66 6.89 13.30
N SER A 174 13.44 7.25 12.88
CA SER A 174 12.45 6.31 12.33
C SER A 174 12.69 6.02 10.85
N GLU A 175 11.94 5.06 10.32
CA GLU A 175 11.80 4.79 8.89
C GLU A 175 11.41 6.06 8.13
N GLY A 176 10.36 6.74 8.58
CA GLY A 176 9.86 7.97 7.98
C GLY A 176 10.92 9.07 7.87
N ALA A 177 11.75 9.28 8.90
CA ALA A 177 12.82 10.29 8.84
C ALA A 177 13.86 9.97 7.75
N VAL A 178 14.14 8.69 7.50
CA VAL A 178 15.10 8.27 6.49
C VAL A 178 14.52 8.39 5.08
N VAL A 179 13.30 7.89 4.86
CA VAL A 179 12.69 7.91 3.52
C VAL A 179 12.36 9.33 3.08
N LEU A 180 11.83 10.19 3.98
CA LEU A 180 11.52 11.58 3.63
C LEU A 180 12.78 12.38 3.30
N ARG A 181 13.88 12.15 4.02
CA ARG A 181 15.16 12.76 3.68
C ARG A 181 15.65 12.29 2.31
N TRP A 182 15.60 11.00 2.03
CA TRP A 182 16.02 10.42 0.76
C TRP A 182 15.21 10.98 -0.41
N LEU A 183 13.89 11.18 -0.25
CA LEU A 183 13.02 11.82 -1.25
C LEU A 183 13.41 13.30 -1.46
N ALA A 184 13.62 14.05 -0.37
CA ALA A 184 14.00 15.46 -0.44
C ALA A 184 15.36 15.69 -1.12
N GLU A 185 16.35 14.82 -0.88
CA GLU A 185 17.67 14.88 -1.51
C GLU A 185 17.63 14.65 -3.04
N ARG A 186 16.51 14.10 -3.56
CA ARG A 186 16.29 13.80 -4.99
C ARG A 186 15.23 14.67 -5.64
N ASP A 187 14.72 15.66 -4.89
CA ASP A 187 13.57 16.46 -5.33
C ASP A 187 12.39 15.58 -5.80
N ASN A 188 12.23 14.43 -5.13
CA ASN A 188 11.18 13.48 -5.45
C ASN A 188 9.95 13.77 -4.60
N ALA A 189 8.85 14.18 -5.24
CA ALA A 189 7.59 14.47 -4.58
C ALA A 189 6.91 13.19 -4.09
N TYR A 190 6.18 13.29 -2.98
CA TYR A 190 5.30 12.24 -2.47
C TYR A 190 3.90 12.78 -2.19
N PHE A 191 2.93 11.91 -2.21
CA PHE A 191 1.56 12.16 -1.77
C PHE A 191 1.31 11.47 -0.42
N THR A 192 0.51 12.10 0.45
CA THR A 192 0.06 11.47 1.69
C THR A 192 -1.37 11.88 2.04
N PRO A 193 -2.23 10.92 2.42
CA PRO A 193 -3.55 11.18 2.98
C PRO A 193 -3.51 11.39 4.51
N SER A 194 -2.34 11.52 5.10
CA SER A 194 -2.16 11.57 6.55
C SER A 194 -3.01 12.65 7.20
N ARG A 195 -3.98 12.25 8.01
CA ARG A 195 -4.85 13.17 8.75
C ARG A 195 -4.05 14.10 9.65
N ALA A 196 -2.97 13.61 10.24
CA ALA A 196 -2.16 14.41 11.16
C ALA A 196 -1.16 15.33 10.43
N HIS A 197 -0.63 14.90 9.28
CA HIS A 197 0.39 15.64 8.53
C HIS A 197 -0.22 16.56 7.46
N ALA A 198 -1.24 16.10 6.74
CA ALA A 198 -1.91 16.80 5.64
C ALA A 198 -3.44 16.80 5.82
N PRO A 199 -3.99 17.42 6.89
CA PRO A 199 -5.41 17.37 7.23
C PRO A 199 -6.32 17.87 6.10
N GLU A 200 -5.90 18.89 5.36
CA GLU A 200 -6.68 19.44 4.25
C GLU A 200 -6.84 18.42 3.11
N ILE A 201 -5.79 17.67 2.79
CA ILE A 201 -5.82 16.61 1.77
C ILE A 201 -6.75 15.48 2.25
N HIS A 202 -6.62 15.09 3.51
CA HIS A 202 -7.47 14.07 4.13
C HIS A 202 -8.96 14.44 4.04
N ASP A 203 -9.32 15.67 4.44
CA ASP A 203 -10.70 16.12 4.43
C ASP A 203 -11.27 16.23 3.02
N ARG A 204 -10.49 16.72 2.06
CA ARG A 204 -10.87 16.75 0.64
C ARG A 204 -11.11 15.35 0.08
N LEU A 205 -10.29 14.35 0.44
CA LEU A 205 -10.52 12.95 0.05
C LEU A 205 -11.81 12.39 0.65
N LYS A 206 -12.11 12.72 1.92
CA LYS A 206 -13.40 12.36 2.54
C LYS A 206 -14.59 13.00 1.81
N ASP A 207 -14.45 14.21 1.30
CA ASP A 207 -15.49 14.86 0.49
C ASP A 207 -15.69 14.13 -0.85
N VAL A 208 -14.60 13.77 -1.53
CA VAL A 208 -14.67 12.95 -2.75
C VAL A 208 -15.39 11.61 -2.47
N LYS A 209 -15.00 10.89 -1.43
CA LYS A 209 -15.66 9.63 -1.02
C LYS A 209 -17.14 9.82 -0.73
N ARG A 210 -17.53 10.87 -0.02
CA ARG A 210 -18.95 11.18 0.28
C ARG A 210 -19.74 11.43 -1.00
N SER A 211 -19.17 12.18 -1.95
CA SER A 211 -19.83 12.47 -3.23
C SER A 211 -20.08 11.21 -4.09
N LEU A 212 -19.32 10.14 -3.84
CA LEU A 212 -19.39 8.85 -4.52
C LEU A 212 -20.13 7.76 -3.70
N ALA A 213 -20.80 8.15 -2.62
CA ALA A 213 -21.46 7.23 -1.68
C ALA A 213 -20.51 6.24 -0.97
N LEU A 214 -19.20 6.49 -0.97
CA LEU A 214 -18.16 5.66 -0.33
C LEU A 214 -17.83 6.14 1.10
N GLY A 215 -18.68 6.97 1.70
CA GLY A 215 -18.39 7.65 2.95
C GLY A 215 -18.46 6.80 4.23
N LEU A 216 -19.11 5.62 4.19
CA LEU A 216 -19.19 4.74 5.35
C LEU A 216 -17.87 4.00 5.56
N PRO A 217 -17.15 4.21 6.68
CA PRO A 217 -15.84 3.59 6.88
C PRO A 217 -15.96 2.08 7.11
N LEU A 218 -14.94 1.34 6.67
CA LEU A 218 -14.66 -0.03 7.10
C LEU A 218 -13.77 0.00 8.36
N ARG A 219 -12.75 0.83 8.29
CA ARG A 219 -11.82 1.12 9.36
C ARG A 219 -11.32 2.56 9.24
N GLU A 220 -11.36 3.30 10.33
CA GLU A 220 -10.73 4.60 10.45
C GLU A 220 -9.50 4.52 11.38
N SER A 221 -8.41 5.17 10.98
CA SER A 221 -7.24 5.42 11.80
C SER A 221 -7.15 6.89 12.18
N SER A 222 -6.54 7.20 13.31
CA SER A 222 -6.29 8.58 13.73
C SER A 222 -5.11 9.23 13.00
N HIS A 223 -4.27 8.45 12.33
CA HIS A 223 -2.97 8.91 11.82
C HIS A 223 -2.82 8.87 10.31
N ASN A 224 -3.26 7.82 9.61
CA ASN A 224 -3.01 7.59 8.17
C ASN A 224 -1.54 7.83 7.80
N PRO A 225 -0.62 7.03 8.29
CA PRO A 225 0.81 7.34 8.24
C PRO A 225 1.50 7.09 6.91
N MET A 226 0.77 6.68 5.87
CA MET A 226 1.34 6.22 4.58
C MET A 226 1.74 7.38 3.65
N ILE A 227 2.79 7.13 2.87
CA ILE A 227 3.15 7.94 1.70
C ILE A 227 3.12 7.12 0.41
N PHE A 228 2.91 7.82 -0.70
CA PHE A 228 2.86 7.28 -2.06
C PHE A 228 3.75 8.14 -2.96
N PHE A 229 4.63 7.53 -3.74
CA PHE A 229 5.50 8.24 -4.68
C PHE A 229 5.90 7.35 -5.85
N ASN A 230 6.41 7.93 -6.92
CA ASN A 230 7.04 7.18 -8.01
C ASN A 230 8.55 7.08 -7.75
N LEU A 231 9.12 5.90 -7.87
CA LEU A 231 10.56 5.66 -7.67
C LEU A 231 11.36 6.33 -8.79
N GLN A 232 12.34 7.16 -8.42
CA GLN A 232 13.27 7.81 -9.36
C GLN A 232 14.61 7.09 -9.41
#